data_d97a7f0574f810d1d84ec184ce3621c7
#
_entry.id   d97a7f0574f810d1d84ec184ce3621c7
#
_cell.length_a   1.000
_cell.length_b   1.000
_cell.length_c   1.000
_cell.angle_alpha   90.00
_cell.angle_beta   90.00
_cell.angle_gamma   90.00
#
_symmetry.space_group_name_H-M   'P 1'
#
loop_
_entity.id
_entity.type
_entity.pdbx_description
1 polymer ?
#
loop_
_entity_poly.entity_id
_entity_poly.type
_entity_poly.pdbx_seq_one_letter_code
_entity_poly.pdbx_strand_id
1 'polypeptide(L)'
;MHKAGFVNIVGKPNAGKSTLLNQLMGEKLAIVTQKAQTTRHRIFGIYNEDDLQIVFSDTPGVLDPKYGLQEKMMDFVKDSLQDADIFLFIVDVTDKAEPSEFLIDKLNKIPVPVLLLLNKVDQTDQAGLEKLVEEWHNRIPKAEILPISALNAFNTEVILPKIKSLLPENPPYYDKDQYTDKPERFFVNEAIREKILLNYDKEIPYSVEVVTEQFKEKEGIIFIDSIIYVERDTQKGIIIGHKGEAIKKVGTEARIDLEKFFTKKIHLNLFVKVKKDWRKNDRDLKNFGYR
;
A
#
# COMPACT_ATOMS: atom_id res chain seq x y z
N MET A 1 14.79 -21.04 18.43
CA MET A 1 13.57 -20.47 19.02
C MET A 1 12.86 -19.66 17.94
N HIS A 2 11.53 -19.72 17.85
CA HIS A 2 10.77 -19.03 16.83
C HIS A 2 10.75 -17.51 17.10
N LYS A 3 10.94 -16.70 16.05
CA LYS A 3 10.83 -15.24 16.11
C LYS A 3 9.62 -14.78 15.32
N ALA A 4 8.84 -13.86 15.86
CA ALA A 4 7.75 -13.23 15.12
C ALA A 4 7.52 -11.80 15.58
N GLY A 5 7.11 -10.92 14.66
CA GLY A 5 6.78 -9.54 14.98
C GLY A 5 6.18 -8.76 13.83
N PHE A 6 5.60 -7.62 14.17
CA PHE A 6 5.03 -6.66 13.22
C PHE A 6 6.08 -5.66 12.78
N VAL A 7 6.25 -5.54 11.47
CA VAL A 7 7.19 -4.62 10.83
C VAL A 7 6.39 -3.60 10.01
N ASN A 8 6.21 -2.41 10.56
CA ASN A 8 5.34 -1.41 9.97
C ASN A 8 6.11 -0.46 9.05
N ILE A 9 5.63 -0.35 7.81
CA ILE A 9 6.24 0.48 6.77
C ILE A 9 5.50 1.81 6.74
N VAL A 10 6.19 2.88 7.13
CA VAL A 10 5.63 4.23 7.23
C VAL A 10 6.44 5.24 6.42
N GLY A 11 5.81 6.34 6.04
CA GLY A 11 6.44 7.39 5.23
C GLY A 11 5.42 8.17 4.41
N LYS A 12 5.89 9.19 3.69
CA LYS A 12 5.04 10.01 2.82
C LYS A 12 4.41 9.20 1.68
N PRO A 13 3.35 9.72 1.03
CA PRO A 13 2.87 9.17 -0.24
C PRO A 13 4.02 9.10 -1.27
N ASN A 14 4.02 8.07 -2.09
CA ASN A 14 5.01 7.83 -3.17
C ASN A 14 6.47 7.63 -2.74
N ALA A 15 6.76 7.52 -1.45
CA ALA A 15 8.11 7.23 -0.96
C ALA A 15 8.61 5.82 -1.33
N GLY A 16 7.72 4.92 -1.80
CA GLY A 16 8.06 3.57 -2.23
C GLY A 16 7.68 2.45 -1.26
N LYS A 17 6.78 2.72 -0.29
CA LYS A 17 6.32 1.74 0.72
C LYS A 17 5.79 0.45 0.11
N SER A 18 4.78 0.55 -0.75
CA SER A 18 4.15 -0.60 -1.42
C SER A 18 5.11 -1.31 -2.38
N THR A 19 6.03 -0.56 -3.02
CA THR A 19 7.09 -1.14 -3.85
C THR A 19 8.01 -2.01 -3.00
N LEU A 20 8.43 -1.51 -1.84
CA LEU A 20 9.27 -2.25 -0.92
C LEU A 20 8.53 -3.47 -0.35
N LEU A 21 7.25 -3.34 0.06
CA LEU A 21 6.47 -4.49 0.51
C LEU A 21 6.46 -5.61 -0.54
N ASN A 22 6.11 -5.28 -1.79
CA ASN A 22 6.08 -6.25 -2.88
C ASN A 22 7.46 -6.90 -3.12
N GLN A 23 8.54 -6.10 -3.03
CA GLN A 23 9.91 -6.58 -3.15
C GLN A 23 10.28 -7.58 -2.04
N LEU A 24 9.96 -7.26 -0.79
CA LEU A 24 10.25 -8.11 0.38
C LEU A 24 9.42 -9.39 0.39
N MET A 25 8.17 -9.34 -0.10
CA MET A 25 7.28 -10.49 -0.21
C MET A 25 7.56 -11.36 -1.43
N GLY A 26 8.26 -10.84 -2.45
CA GLY A 26 8.49 -11.52 -3.73
C GLY A 26 7.26 -11.59 -4.62
N GLU A 27 6.13 -11.00 -4.21
CA GLU A 27 4.85 -11.01 -4.91
C GLU A 27 4.14 -9.67 -4.84
N LYS A 28 3.23 -9.39 -5.79
CA LYS A 28 2.45 -8.15 -5.85
C LYS A 28 1.24 -8.21 -4.91
N LEU A 29 1.42 -7.84 -3.65
CA LEU A 29 0.34 -7.69 -2.67
C LEU A 29 -0.31 -6.31 -2.67
N ALA A 30 0.45 -5.27 -2.94
CA ALA A 30 -0.04 -3.90 -2.97
C ALA A 30 0.08 -3.31 -4.37
N ILE A 31 -0.89 -2.47 -4.75
CA ILE A 31 -0.82 -1.73 -6.01
C ILE A 31 0.20 -0.60 -5.91
N VAL A 32 0.85 -0.33 -7.04
CA VAL A 32 1.91 0.68 -7.12
C VAL A 32 1.63 1.64 -8.26
N THR A 33 1.46 2.93 -7.93
CA THR A 33 1.36 4.01 -8.92
C THR A 33 2.09 5.26 -8.42
N GLN A 34 2.34 6.20 -9.33
CA GLN A 34 2.92 7.51 -8.96
C GLN A 34 1.88 8.47 -8.37
N LYS A 35 0.60 8.11 -8.33
CA LYS A 35 -0.48 8.96 -7.83
C LYS A 35 -0.59 8.85 -6.30
N ALA A 36 -0.88 9.98 -5.64
CA ALA A 36 -1.19 9.99 -4.22
C ALA A 36 -2.42 9.11 -3.92
N GLN A 37 -2.57 8.66 -2.67
CA GLN A 37 -3.68 7.79 -2.23
C GLN A 37 -3.76 6.45 -3.00
N THR A 38 -2.62 5.96 -3.51
CA THR A 38 -2.54 4.62 -4.11
C THR A 38 -2.89 3.58 -3.05
N THR A 39 -2.22 3.56 -1.91
CA THR A 39 -2.60 2.74 -0.75
C THR A 39 -3.62 3.49 0.09
N ARG A 40 -4.83 2.94 0.26
CA ARG A 40 -5.90 3.50 1.08
C ARG A 40 -6.19 2.69 2.33
N HIS A 41 -5.92 1.39 2.29
CA HIS A 41 -6.10 0.46 3.39
C HIS A 41 -4.74 0.04 3.95
N ARG A 42 -4.72 -0.36 5.21
CA ARG A 42 -3.60 -1.09 5.78
C ARG A 42 -3.63 -2.52 5.23
N ILE A 43 -2.50 -3.00 4.72
CA ILE A 43 -2.35 -4.33 4.12
C ILE A 43 -1.26 -5.08 4.86
N PHE A 44 -1.53 -6.31 5.31
CA PHE A 44 -0.51 -7.18 5.87
C PHE A 44 0.04 -8.12 4.79
N GLY A 45 1.38 -8.16 4.71
CA GLY A 45 2.13 -9.20 4.03
C GLY A 45 2.79 -10.10 5.06
N ILE A 46 2.45 -11.39 5.07
CA ILE A 46 2.93 -12.35 6.05
C ILE A 46 4.04 -13.18 5.42
N TYR A 47 5.26 -12.89 5.83
CA TYR A 47 6.46 -13.60 5.39
C TYR A 47 6.77 -14.71 6.38
N ASN A 48 6.88 -15.95 5.90
CA ASN A 48 7.10 -17.13 6.72
C ASN A 48 8.38 -17.87 6.34
N GLU A 49 9.14 -18.29 7.37
CA GLU A 49 10.18 -19.33 7.32
C GLU A 49 9.92 -20.33 8.47
N ASP A 50 10.68 -21.40 8.55
CA ASP A 50 10.45 -22.48 9.54
C ASP A 50 10.39 -21.95 10.98
N ASP A 51 11.32 -21.07 11.35
CA ASP A 51 11.46 -20.51 12.69
C ASP A 51 11.21 -18.99 12.75
N LEU A 52 10.58 -18.42 11.70
CA LEU A 52 10.36 -16.99 11.57
C LEU A 52 8.99 -16.68 11.00
N GLN A 53 8.36 -15.62 11.52
CA GLN A 53 7.22 -14.96 10.87
C GLN A 53 7.37 -13.44 10.97
N ILE A 54 7.34 -12.76 9.83
CA ILE A 54 7.33 -11.30 9.76
C ILE A 54 5.97 -10.86 9.23
N VAL A 55 5.25 -10.03 10.00
CA VAL A 55 4.02 -9.41 9.54
C VAL A 55 4.35 -7.99 9.08
N PHE A 56 4.62 -7.85 7.79
CA PHE A 56 4.78 -6.54 7.18
C PHE A 56 3.44 -5.81 7.11
N SER A 57 3.43 -4.53 7.42
CA SER A 57 2.24 -3.69 7.34
C SER A 57 2.51 -2.50 6.41
N ASP A 58 1.97 -2.55 5.18
CA ASP A 58 1.93 -1.36 4.30
C ASP A 58 0.79 -0.45 4.74
N THR A 59 1.09 0.83 4.88
CA THR A 59 0.15 1.84 5.33
C THR A 59 -0.07 2.93 4.27
N PRO A 60 -1.24 3.59 4.29
CA PRO A 60 -1.39 4.84 3.55
C PRO A 60 -0.23 5.80 3.83
N GLY A 61 0.13 6.61 2.84
CA GLY A 61 1.12 7.66 3.06
C GLY A 61 0.64 8.70 4.06
N VAL A 62 1.52 9.16 4.94
CA VAL A 62 1.22 10.23 5.89
C VAL A 62 0.91 11.51 5.14
N LEU A 63 -0.27 12.07 5.37
CA LEU A 63 -0.77 13.29 4.72
C LEU A 63 -1.58 14.13 5.71
N ASP A 64 -1.81 15.39 5.35
CA ASP A 64 -2.74 16.26 6.07
C ASP A 64 -4.16 16.05 5.54
N PRO A 65 -5.09 15.48 6.35
CA PRO A 65 -6.40 15.07 5.87
C PRO A 65 -7.32 16.27 5.60
N LYS A 66 -7.99 16.27 4.45
CA LYS A 66 -8.91 17.33 4.03
C LYS A 66 -10.37 16.90 3.99
N TYR A 67 -10.65 15.60 4.09
CA TYR A 67 -12.01 15.03 4.07
C TYR A 67 -12.01 13.63 4.69
N GLY A 68 -13.19 13.13 5.04
CA GLY A 68 -13.39 11.92 5.85
C GLY A 68 -12.63 10.68 5.39
N LEU A 69 -12.55 10.37 4.09
CA LEU A 69 -11.73 9.26 3.61
C LEU A 69 -10.25 9.40 4.00
N GLN A 70 -9.69 10.63 3.88
CA GLN A 70 -8.29 10.85 4.28
C GLN A 70 -8.10 10.77 5.79
N GLU A 71 -9.09 11.17 6.59
CA GLU A 71 -9.07 10.98 8.04
C GLU A 71 -9.00 9.49 8.39
N LYS A 72 -9.84 8.65 7.74
CA LYS A 72 -9.81 7.19 7.90
C LYS A 72 -8.47 6.57 7.46
N MET A 73 -7.88 7.07 6.38
CA MET A 73 -6.52 6.65 5.97
C MET A 73 -5.49 6.98 7.07
N MET A 74 -5.59 8.16 7.69
CA MET A 74 -4.69 8.54 8.79
C MET A 74 -4.94 7.74 10.07
N ASP A 75 -6.16 7.25 10.31
CA ASP A 75 -6.43 6.35 11.42
C ASP A 75 -5.66 5.02 11.26
N PHE A 76 -5.61 4.44 10.04
CA PHE A 76 -4.75 3.26 9.78
C PHE A 76 -3.25 3.54 10.06
N VAL A 77 -2.77 4.74 9.74
CA VAL A 77 -1.38 5.12 10.07
C VAL A 77 -1.19 5.21 11.58
N LYS A 78 -2.11 5.86 12.31
CA LYS A 78 -2.04 5.97 13.78
C LYS A 78 -2.06 4.60 14.46
N ASP A 79 -2.93 3.70 14.00
CA ASP A 79 -3.00 2.33 14.52
C ASP A 79 -1.66 1.61 14.31
N SER A 80 -1.06 1.76 13.11
CA SER A 80 0.23 1.15 12.81
C SER A 80 1.38 1.68 13.68
N LEU A 81 1.27 2.88 14.23
CA LEU A 81 2.27 3.43 15.14
C LEU A 81 2.20 2.84 16.57
N GLN A 82 1.18 2.02 16.88
CA GLN A 82 0.97 1.47 18.21
C GLN A 82 1.35 -0.01 18.32
N ASP A 83 1.35 -0.74 17.22
CA ASP A 83 1.46 -2.21 17.21
C ASP A 83 2.74 -2.76 16.55
N ALA A 84 3.72 -1.89 16.25
CA ALA A 84 4.96 -2.30 15.61
C ALA A 84 6.00 -2.80 16.60
N ASP A 85 6.69 -3.88 16.24
CA ASP A 85 7.94 -4.32 16.88
C ASP A 85 9.17 -3.67 16.22
N ILE A 86 9.05 -3.30 14.92
CA ILE A 86 10.08 -2.61 14.15
C ILE A 86 9.41 -1.63 13.19
N PHE A 87 10.00 -0.45 13.00
CA PHE A 87 9.59 0.48 11.95
C PHE A 87 10.56 0.48 10.78
N LEU A 88 10.01 0.38 9.56
CA LEU A 88 10.69 0.77 8.33
C LEU A 88 10.18 2.16 7.94
N PHE A 89 10.96 3.18 8.23
CA PHE A 89 10.62 4.55 7.84
C PHE A 89 11.24 4.85 6.48
N ILE A 90 10.41 4.97 5.45
CA ILE A 90 10.87 5.21 4.07
C ILE A 90 10.81 6.69 3.75
N VAL A 91 11.94 7.19 3.25
CA VAL A 91 12.15 8.55 2.77
C VAL A 91 12.56 8.52 1.31
N ASP A 92 11.88 9.31 0.48
CA ASP A 92 12.25 9.54 -0.91
C ASP A 92 13.37 10.59 -0.97
N VAL A 93 14.56 10.22 -1.45
CA VAL A 93 15.72 11.12 -1.53
C VAL A 93 15.51 12.29 -2.52
N THR A 94 14.49 12.20 -3.39
CA THR A 94 14.15 13.26 -4.36
C THR A 94 13.08 14.22 -3.84
N ASP A 95 12.42 13.89 -2.71
CA ASP A 95 11.36 14.72 -2.14
C ASP A 95 11.96 15.92 -1.39
N LYS A 96 11.74 17.12 -1.94
CA LYS A 96 12.20 18.39 -1.35
C LYS A 96 11.23 18.95 -0.30
N ALA A 97 10.06 18.34 -0.15
CA ALA A 97 9.09 18.80 0.84
C ALA A 97 9.49 18.38 2.24
N GLU A 98 9.24 19.26 3.22
CA GLU A 98 9.52 18.95 4.63
C GLU A 98 8.85 17.64 5.05
N PRO A 99 9.57 16.79 5.80
CA PRO A 99 9.00 15.57 6.34
C PRO A 99 7.91 15.88 7.37
N SER A 100 7.06 14.89 7.64
CA SER A 100 6.03 15.04 8.68
C SER A 100 6.66 15.07 10.07
N GLU A 101 6.68 16.25 10.69
CA GLU A 101 7.17 16.43 12.07
C GLU A 101 6.45 15.51 13.06
N PHE A 102 5.13 15.32 12.87
CA PHE A 102 4.36 14.36 13.65
C PHE A 102 4.98 12.95 13.62
N LEU A 103 5.39 12.49 12.43
CA LEU A 103 5.97 11.15 12.29
C LEU A 103 7.37 11.08 12.90
N ILE A 104 8.21 12.09 12.69
CA ILE A 104 9.56 12.18 13.28
C ILE A 104 9.48 12.17 14.81
N ASP A 105 8.61 13.01 15.38
CA ASP A 105 8.39 13.07 16.83
C ASP A 105 7.94 11.73 17.41
N LYS A 106 7.02 11.05 16.73
CA LYS A 106 6.54 9.72 17.13
C LYS A 106 7.68 8.71 17.08
N LEU A 107 8.39 8.63 15.96
CA LEU A 107 9.50 7.69 15.80
C LEU A 107 10.62 7.92 16.82
N ASN A 108 10.90 9.16 17.22
CA ASN A 108 11.88 9.46 18.25
C ASN A 108 11.46 9.00 19.65
N LYS A 109 10.15 8.99 19.96
CA LYS A 109 9.61 8.68 21.29
C LYS A 109 9.33 7.18 21.51
N ILE A 110 9.12 6.41 20.46
CA ILE A 110 8.81 4.97 20.60
C ILE A 110 10.07 4.17 21.01
N PRO A 111 9.93 3.11 21.82
CA PRO A 111 11.08 2.32 22.30
C PRO A 111 11.59 1.27 21.29
N VAL A 112 10.85 1.02 20.19
CA VAL A 112 11.18 -0.03 19.22
C VAL A 112 12.22 0.42 18.21
N PRO A 113 12.96 -0.52 17.56
CA PRO A 113 13.93 -0.20 16.51
C PRO A 113 13.30 0.52 15.32
N VAL A 114 14.07 1.45 14.74
CA VAL A 114 13.71 2.17 13.52
C VAL A 114 14.82 1.97 12.48
N LEU A 115 14.45 1.37 11.34
CA LEU A 115 15.28 1.33 10.14
C LEU A 115 14.80 2.46 9.21
N LEU A 116 15.63 3.46 9.01
CA LEU A 116 15.36 4.57 8.12
C LEU A 116 15.90 4.22 6.73
N LEU A 117 15.00 4.05 5.77
CA LEU A 117 15.34 3.64 4.42
C LEU A 117 15.33 4.87 3.51
N LEU A 118 16.53 5.34 3.11
CA LEU A 118 16.68 6.37 2.09
C LEU A 118 16.47 5.72 0.73
N ASN A 119 15.27 5.86 0.19
CA ASN A 119 14.85 5.18 -1.04
C ASN A 119 15.02 6.06 -2.29
N LYS A 120 15.13 5.40 -3.43
CA LYS A 120 15.38 5.97 -4.76
C LYS A 120 16.78 6.56 -4.91
N VAL A 121 17.77 5.93 -4.29
CA VAL A 121 19.18 6.39 -4.37
C VAL A 121 19.75 6.38 -5.79
N ASP A 122 19.09 5.65 -6.70
CA ASP A 122 19.35 5.67 -8.14
C ASP A 122 19.09 7.05 -8.80
N GLN A 123 18.44 7.98 -8.08
CA GLN A 123 18.09 9.32 -8.55
C GLN A 123 18.91 10.43 -7.86
N THR A 124 19.94 10.09 -7.10
CA THR A 124 20.82 11.05 -6.45
C THR A 124 22.29 10.64 -6.63
N ASP A 125 23.20 11.59 -6.40
CA ASP A 125 24.64 11.32 -6.39
C ASP A 125 25.14 11.02 -4.97
N GLN A 126 26.41 10.60 -4.87
CA GLN A 126 27.02 10.24 -3.60
C GLN A 126 27.06 11.43 -2.62
N ALA A 127 27.41 12.62 -3.09
CA ALA A 127 27.51 13.80 -2.22
C ALA A 127 26.15 14.24 -1.66
N GLY A 128 25.08 14.13 -2.48
CA GLY A 128 23.71 14.34 -2.06
C GLY A 128 23.24 13.32 -1.02
N LEU A 129 23.60 12.04 -1.24
CA LEU A 129 23.26 10.97 -0.32
C LEU A 129 23.95 11.13 1.04
N GLU A 130 25.25 11.47 1.07
CA GLU A 130 25.99 11.70 2.31
C GLU A 130 25.38 12.83 3.16
N LYS A 131 24.97 13.93 2.51
CA LYS A 131 24.25 15.02 3.20
C LYS A 131 22.92 14.57 3.80
N LEU A 132 22.14 13.77 3.04
CA LEU A 132 20.88 13.24 3.54
C LEU A 132 21.08 12.28 4.71
N VAL A 133 22.12 11.44 4.69
CA VAL A 133 22.44 10.55 5.81
C VAL A 133 22.74 11.38 7.07
N GLU A 134 23.56 12.43 6.96
CA GLU A 134 23.88 13.32 8.10
C GLU A 134 22.63 14.06 8.60
N GLU A 135 21.81 14.60 7.70
CA GLU A 135 20.57 15.29 8.05
C GLU A 135 19.62 14.35 8.81
N TRP A 136 19.38 13.15 8.31
CA TRP A 136 18.47 12.20 8.93
C TRP A 136 19.03 11.61 10.22
N HIS A 137 20.34 11.45 10.34
CA HIS A 137 20.98 11.07 11.60
C HIS A 137 20.72 12.11 12.70
N ASN A 138 20.76 13.41 12.36
CA ASN A 138 20.44 14.48 13.31
C ASN A 138 18.95 14.52 13.67
N ARG A 139 18.04 14.19 12.73
CA ARG A 139 16.58 14.18 12.98
C ARG A 139 16.10 12.97 13.77
N ILE A 140 16.67 11.79 13.53
CA ILE A 140 16.32 10.54 14.24
C ILE A 140 17.61 9.79 14.61
N PRO A 141 18.31 10.24 15.67
CA PRO A 141 19.65 9.72 16.03
C PRO A 141 19.69 8.22 16.34
N LYS A 142 18.55 7.64 16.78
CA LYS A 142 18.46 6.21 17.08
C LYS A 142 18.20 5.32 15.86
N ALA A 143 17.86 5.90 14.70
CA ALA A 143 17.56 5.12 13.52
C ALA A 143 18.85 4.59 12.87
N GLU A 144 18.80 3.35 12.44
CA GLU A 144 19.81 2.83 11.52
C GLU A 144 19.44 3.21 10.09
N ILE A 145 20.33 3.89 9.39
CA ILE A 145 20.07 4.44 8.06
C ILE A 145 20.58 3.48 7.00
N LEU A 146 19.71 3.09 6.07
CA LEU A 146 20.01 2.20 4.97
C LEU A 146 19.63 2.88 3.64
N PRO A 147 20.58 3.24 2.79
CA PRO A 147 20.32 3.69 1.44
C PRO A 147 19.89 2.53 0.54
N ILE A 148 18.73 2.68 -0.17
CA ILE A 148 18.17 1.62 -1.01
C ILE A 148 17.56 2.17 -2.31
N SER A 149 17.34 1.29 -3.28
CA SER A 149 16.37 1.50 -4.36
C SER A 149 15.41 0.32 -4.40
N ALA A 150 14.20 0.52 -3.87
CA ALA A 150 13.18 -0.53 -3.85
C ALA A 150 12.75 -0.94 -5.27
N LEU A 151 12.77 -0.01 -6.22
CA LEU A 151 12.40 -0.29 -7.61
C LEU A 151 13.45 -1.16 -8.32
N ASN A 152 14.73 -0.89 -8.08
CA ASN A 152 15.85 -1.57 -8.74
C ASN A 152 16.44 -2.72 -7.90
N ALA A 153 15.81 -3.06 -6.79
CA ALA A 153 16.27 -4.06 -5.82
C ALA A 153 17.71 -3.82 -5.31
N PHE A 154 18.17 -2.54 -5.31
CA PHE A 154 19.51 -2.20 -4.83
C PHE A 154 19.51 -2.11 -3.30
N ASN A 155 20.44 -2.86 -2.68
CA ASN A 155 20.66 -2.92 -1.24
C ASN A 155 19.39 -3.30 -0.41
N THR A 156 18.40 -3.93 -1.04
CA THR A 156 17.19 -4.41 -0.35
C THR A 156 17.41 -5.76 0.32
N GLU A 157 18.39 -6.53 -0.11
CA GLU A 157 18.77 -7.83 0.42
C GLU A 157 19.25 -7.78 1.88
N VAL A 158 19.74 -6.63 2.35
CA VAL A 158 20.19 -6.44 3.74
C VAL A 158 19.02 -6.27 4.74
N ILE A 159 17.82 -5.91 4.25
CA ILE A 159 16.69 -5.56 5.10
C ILE A 159 16.15 -6.76 5.87
N LEU A 160 15.88 -7.89 5.21
CA LEU A 160 15.38 -9.10 5.86
C LEU A 160 16.34 -9.63 6.94
N PRO A 161 17.65 -9.82 6.69
CA PRO A 161 18.59 -10.21 7.74
C PRO A 161 18.60 -9.26 8.94
N LYS A 162 18.48 -7.95 8.68
CA LYS A 162 18.43 -6.95 9.74
C LYS A 162 17.17 -7.07 10.58
N ILE A 163 16.01 -7.19 9.95
CA ILE A 163 14.73 -7.43 10.64
C ILE A 163 14.84 -8.69 11.50
N LYS A 164 15.32 -9.81 10.94
CA LYS A 164 15.49 -11.08 11.66
C LYS A 164 16.34 -10.95 12.92
N SER A 165 17.38 -10.10 12.89
CA SER A 165 18.22 -9.86 14.05
C SER A 165 17.52 -9.08 15.17
N LEU A 166 16.59 -8.20 14.81
CA LEU A 166 15.89 -7.29 15.72
C LEU A 166 14.56 -7.84 16.25
N LEU A 167 13.98 -8.85 15.60
CA LEU A 167 12.69 -9.42 16.00
C LEU A 167 12.76 -10.11 17.36
N PRO A 168 11.71 -9.97 18.19
CA PRO A 168 11.58 -10.67 19.45
C PRO A 168 11.31 -12.18 19.25
N GLU A 169 11.59 -12.96 20.27
CA GLU A 169 11.12 -14.34 20.35
C GLU A 169 9.63 -14.37 20.64
N ASN A 170 8.86 -14.94 19.71
CA ASN A 170 7.41 -15.03 19.80
C ASN A 170 6.89 -16.20 18.94
N PRO A 171 5.78 -16.84 19.31
CA PRO A 171 5.10 -17.77 18.42
C PRO A 171 4.55 -17.03 17.19
N PRO A 172 4.23 -17.75 16.10
CA PRO A 172 3.61 -17.13 14.93
C PRO A 172 2.24 -16.53 15.29
N TYR A 173 1.92 -15.38 14.69
CA TYR A 173 0.61 -14.69 14.83
C TYR A 173 -0.45 -15.24 13.88
N TYR A 174 -0.02 -15.79 12.74
CA TYR A 174 -0.85 -16.30 11.66
C TYR A 174 -0.42 -17.72 11.27
N ASP A 175 -1.30 -18.44 10.61
CA ASP A 175 -0.96 -19.73 10.03
C ASP A 175 0.19 -19.59 9.02
N LYS A 176 1.06 -20.61 8.97
CA LYS A 176 2.30 -20.57 8.17
C LYS A 176 2.06 -20.54 6.65
N ASP A 177 0.88 -20.95 6.21
CA ASP A 177 0.43 -20.91 4.81
C ASP A 177 -0.31 -19.61 4.43
N GLN A 178 -0.55 -18.74 5.42
CA GLN A 178 -1.22 -17.46 5.18
C GLN A 178 -0.21 -16.40 4.70
N TYR A 179 -0.53 -15.73 3.58
CA TYR A 179 0.29 -14.68 2.95
C TYR A 179 -0.16 -13.25 3.26
N THR A 180 -1.44 -13.07 3.63
CA THR A 180 -2.03 -11.74 3.85
C THR A 180 -3.29 -11.83 4.71
N ASP A 181 -3.70 -10.70 5.29
CA ASP A 181 -4.98 -10.55 6.01
C ASP A 181 -6.18 -10.24 5.10
N LYS A 182 -5.93 -10.04 3.78
CA LYS A 182 -6.96 -9.59 2.85
C LYS A 182 -7.61 -10.76 2.10
N PRO A 183 -8.94 -10.70 1.89
CA PRO A 183 -9.63 -11.68 1.06
C PRO A 183 -9.38 -11.42 -0.43
N GLU A 184 -9.60 -12.42 -1.27
CA GLU A 184 -9.42 -12.34 -2.73
C GLU A 184 -10.16 -11.15 -3.37
N ARG A 185 -11.36 -10.84 -2.90
CA ARG A 185 -12.14 -9.69 -3.39
C ARG A 185 -11.44 -8.36 -3.21
N PHE A 186 -10.61 -8.22 -2.17
CA PHE A 186 -9.81 -7.02 -1.97
C PHE A 186 -8.82 -6.83 -3.11
N PHE A 187 -8.12 -7.88 -3.52
CA PHE A 187 -7.15 -7.81 -4.62
C PHE A 187 -7.83 -7.52 -5.97
N VAL A 188 -9.05 -8.04 -6.18
CA VAL A 188 -9.86 -7.67 -7.36
C VAL A 188 -10.16 -6.17 -7.36
N ASN A 189 -10.64 -5.63 -6.23
CA ASN A 189 -10.95 -4.20 -6.10
C ASN A 189 -9.70 -3.35 -6.36
N GLU A 190 -8.57 -3.72 -5.77
CA GLU A 190 -7.32 -2.99 -5.94
C GLU A 190 -6.78 -3.08 -7.37
N ALA A 191 -6.85 -4.23 -8.04
CA ALA A 191 -6.45 -4.36 -9.44
C ALA A 191 -7.26 -3.45 -10.36
N ILE A 192 -8.58 -3.37 -10.17
CA ILE A 192 -9.44 -2.46 -10.93
C ILE A 192 -9.10 -1.00 -10.59
N ARG A 193 -8.92 -0.68 -9.31
CA ARG A 193 -8.58 0.66 -8.84
C ARG A 193 -7.21 1.12 -9.36
N GLU A 194 -6.23 0.23 -9.44
CA GLU A 194 -4.93 0.51 -10.08
C GLU A 194 -5.11 0.96 -11.53
N LYS A 195 -5.93 0.25 -12.31
CA LYS A 195 -6.17 0.63 -13.71
C LYS A 195 -6.90 1.96 -13.84
N ILE A 196 -7.79 2.28 -12.90
CA ILE A 196 -8.40 3.61 -12.84
C ILE A 196 -7.35 4.67 -12.51
N LEU A 197 -6.47 4.42 -11.53
CA LEU A 197 -5.36 5.32 -11.20
C LEU A 197 -4.44 5.57 -12.41
N LEU A 198 -4.17 4.55 -13.22
CA LEU A 198 -3.27 4.66 -14.37
C LEU A 198 -3.92 5.33 -15.59
N ASN A 199 -5.22 5.11 -15.82
CA ASN A 199 -5.91 5.52 -17.06
C ASN A 199 -6.68 6.84 -16.95
N TYR A 200 -6.91 7.38 -15.74
CA TYR A 200 -7.65 8.62 -15.55
C TYR A 200 -6.82 9.65 -14.77
N ASP A 201 -7.10 10.93 -15.00
CA ASP A 201 -6.38 12.05 -14.39
C ASP A 201 -7.29 12.94 -13.55
N LYS A 202 -6.73 14.04 -13.07
CA LYS A 202 -7.37 15.05 -12.22
C LYS A 202 -7.99 14.40 -10.97
N GLU A 203 -9.26 14.69 -10.69
CA GLU A 203 -9.98 14.22 -9.51
C GLU A 203 -10.57 12.82 -9.63
N ILE A 204 -10.68 12.27 -10.83
CA ILE A 204 -11.36 10.98 -11.07
C ILE A 204 -10.75 9.84 -10.25
N PRO A 205 -9.41 9.60 -10.27
CA PRO A 205 -8.79 8.53 -9.50
C PRO A 205 -9.05 8.60 -7.99
N TYR A 206 -9.27 9.81 -7.47
CA TYR A 206 -9.46 10.05 -6.04
C TYR A 206 -10.92 9.98 -5.60
N SER A 207 -11.86 9.98 -6.57
CA SER A 207 -13.30 9.97 -6.33
C SER A 207 -13.97 8.61 -6.52
N VAL A 208 -13.20 7.58 -6.84
CA VAL A 208 -13.72 6.24 -7.08
C VAL A 208 -13.53 5.33 -5.88
N GLU A 209 -14.48 4.41 -5.69
CA GLU A 209 -14.35 3.24 -4.85
C GLU A 209 -14.80 2.01 -5.65
N VAL A 210 -14.15 0.88 -5.44
CA VAL A 210 -14.45 -0.36 -6.15
C VAL A 210 -14.90 -1.43 -5.17
N VAL A 211 -16.03 -2.06 -5.47
CA VAL A 211 -16.59 -3.14 -4.65
C VAL A 211 -16.93 -4.33 -5.53
N THR A 212 -16.37 -5.48 -5.23
CA THR A 212 -16.73 -6.74 -5.86
C THR A 212 -17.95 -7.34 -5.19
N GLU A 213 -19.10 -7.31 -5.88
CA GLU A 213 -20.36 -7.88 -5.39
C GLU A 213 -20.40 -9.40 -5.58
N GLN A 214 -19.93 -9.89 -6.74
CA GLN A 214 -19.88 -11.31 -7.04
C GLN A 214 -18.44 -11.77 -7.28
N PHE A 215 -18.09 -12.87 -6.65
CA PHE A 215 -16.87 -13.64 -6.92
C PHE A 215 -17.26 -15.11 -6.85
N LYS A 216 -17.33 -15.78 -8.00
CA LYS A 216 -17.72 -17.18 -8.12
C LYS A 216 -16.70 -17.95 -8.90
N GLU A 217 -16.00 -18.83 -8.22
CA GLU A 217 -15.09 -19.76 -8.84
C GLU A 217 -15.84 -20.96 -9.39
N LYS A 218 -15.55 -21.31 -10.66
CA LYS A 218 -15.95 -22.54 -11.31
C LYS A 218 -14.71 -23.21 -11.88
N GLU A 219 -14.83 -24.43 -12.33
CA GLU A 219 -13.73 -25.17 -12.91
C GLU A 219 -13.03 -24.37 -14.04
N GLY A 220 -11.77 -23.96 -13.76
CA GLY A 220 -10.91 -23.24 -14.70
C GLY A 220 -11.23 -21.77 -14.96
N ILE A 221 -12.30 -21.19 -14.36
CA ILE A 221 -12.70 -19.78 -14.58
C ILE A 221 -13.32 -19.16 -13.35
N ILE A 222 -13.02 -17.88 -13.10
CA ILE A 222 -13.62 -17.07 -12.04
C ILE A 222 -14.54 -16.02 -12.66
N PHE A 223 -15.78 -15.94 -12.20
CA PHE A 223 -16.76 -14.93 -12.58
C PHE A 223 -16.79 -13.83 -11.54
N ILE A 224 -16.53 -12.59 -11.97
CA ILE A 224 -16.41 -11.42 -11.11
C ILE A 224 -17.32 -10.31 -11.62
N ASP A 225 -18.20 -9.80 -10.74
CA ASP A 225 -18.98 -8.59 -10.97
C ASP A 225 -18.54 -7.53 -9.97
N SER A 226 -18.03 -6.40 -10.46
CA SER A 226 -17.54 -5.29 -9.62
C SER A 226 -18.23 -3.99 -9.98
N ILE A 227 -18.51 -3.17 -8.94
CA ILE A 227 -19.09 -1.85 -9.08
C ILE A 227 -18.02 -0.81 -8.79
N ILE A 228 -17.88 0.14 -9.71
CA ILE A 228 -17.10 1.37 -9.54
C ILE A 228 -18.06 2.45 -9.08
N TYR A 229 -17.96 2.86 -7.83
CA TYR A 229 -18.72 3.98 -7.26
C TYR A 229 -17.99 5.28 -7.56
N VAL A 230 -18.77 6.31 -7.95
CA VAL A 230 -18.33 7.69 -8.17
C VAL A 230 -19.26 8.65 -7.44
N GLU A 231 -18.87 9.90 -7.22
CA GLU A 231 -19.70 10.87 -6.49
C GLU A 231 -20.73 11.60 -7.36
N ARG A 232 -20.51 11.70 -8.69
CA ARG A 232 -21.31 12.53 -9.60
C ARG A 232 -21.56 11.83 -10.94
N ASP A 233 -22.66 12.18 -11.61
CA ASP A 233 -23.00 11.66 -12.94
C ASP A 233 -21.96 12.04 -14.01
N THR A 234 -21.37 13.25 -13.91
CA THR A 234 -20.28 13.66 -14.80
C THR A 234 -19.06 12.72 -14.69
N GLN A 235 -18.70 12.32 -13.48
CA GLN A 235 -17.61 11.35 -13.25
C GLN A 235 -17.97 9.97 -13.81
N LYS A 236 -19.24 9.54 -13.66
CA LYS A 236 -19.74 8.28 -14.27
C LYS A 236 -19.55 8.31 -15.79
N GLY A 237 -19.93 9.43 -16.45
CA GLY A 237 -19.72 9.61 -17.88
C GLY A 237 -18.25 9.50 -18.30
N ILE A 238 -17.34 10.12 -17.50
CA ILE A 238 -15.90 10.06 -17.76
C ILE A 238 -15.35 8.63 -17.61
N ILE A 239 -15.75 7.91 -16.55
CA ILE A 239 -15.32 6.52 -16.32
C ILE A 239 -15.78 5.60 -17.46
N ILE A 240 -17.02 5.75 -17.93
CA ILE A 240 -17.55 4.94 -19.02
C ILE A 240 -16.84 5.29 -20.34
N GLY A 241 -16.66 6.59 -20.59
CA GLY A 241 -16.05 7.09 -21.83
C GLY A 241 -16.99 6.99 -23.03
N HIS A 242 -16.48 7.42 -24.20
CA HIS A 242 -17.26 7.35 -25.44
C HIS A 242 -17.60 5.89 -25.79
N LYS A 243 -18.87 5.58 -25.96
CA LYS A 243 -19.38 4.23 -26.26
C LYS A 243 -18.84 3.11 -25.36
N GLY A 244 -18.39 3.45 -24.12
CA GLY A 244 -17.87 2.47 -23.18
C GLY A 244 -16.40 2.07 -23.39
N GLU A 245 -15.66 2.75 -24.27
CA GLU A 245 -14.27 2.39 -24.61
C GLU A 245 -13.32 2.53 -23.41
N ALA A 246 -13.48 3.56 -22.58
CA ALA A 246 -12.61 3.80 -21.43
C ALA A 246 -12.76 2.71 -20.35
N ILE A 247 -13.99 2.39 -19.96
CA ILE A 247 -14.24 1.32 -18.98
C ILE A 247 -13.85 -0.04 -19.52
N LYS A 248 -14.01 -0.29 -20.83
CA LYS A 248 -13.58 -1.54 -21.49
C LYS A 248 -12.06 -1.70 -21.40
N LYS A 249 -11.30 -0.60 -21.59
CA LYS A 249 -9.84 -0.61 -21.43
C LYS A 249 -9.45 -1.00 -20.00
N VAL A 250 -10.03 -0.32 -18.99
CA VAL A 250 -9.80 -0.64 -17.56
C VAL A 250 -10.13 -2.10 -17.27
N GLY A 251 -11.28 -2.60 -17.71
CA GLY A 251 -11.69 -4.00 -17.50
C GLY A 251 -10.74 -5.00 -18.15
N THR A 252 -10.27 -4.69 -19.36
CA THR A 252 -9.33 -5.57 -20.07
C THR A 252 -7.98 -5.64 -19.36
N GLU A 253 -7.42 -4.49 -18.97
CA GLU A 253 -6.13 -4.43 -18.26
C GLU A 253 -6.21 -5.08 -16.87
N ALA A 254 -7.29 -4.82 -16.12
CA ALA A 254 -7.52 -5.43 -14.82
C ALA A 254 -7.68 -6.96 -14.94
N ARG A 255 -8.45 -7.45 -15.93
CA ARG A 255 -8.62 -8.88 -16.17
C ARG A 255 -7.30 -9.58 -16.43
N ILE A 256 -6.42 -9.02 -17.27
CA ILE A 256 -5.11 -9.59 -17.58
C ILE A 256 -4.26 -9.76 -16.31
N ASP A 257 -4.24 -8.74 -15.43
CA ASP A 257 -3.49 -8.80 -14.18
C ASP A 257 -4.11 -9.81 -13.20
N LEU A 258 -5.43 -9.86 -13.11
CA LEU A 258 -6.14 -10.83 -12.27
C LEU A 258 -5.95 -12.28 -12.77
N GLU A 259 -5.91 -12.51 -14.08
CA GLU A 259 -5.62 -13.83 -14.65
C GLU A 259 -4.21 -14.32 -14.27
N LYS A 260 -3.22 -13.41 -14.20
CA LYS A 260 -1.88 -13.73 -13.72
C LYS A 260 -1.87 -14.01 -12.22
N PHE A 261 -2.57 -13.18 -11.43
CA PHE A 261 -2.63 -13.30 -9.98
C PHE A 261 -3.31 -14.60 -9.52
N PHE A 262 -4.47 -14.93 -10.09
CA PHE A 262 -5.22 -16.14 -9.72
C PHE A 262 -4.80 -17.39 -10.51
N THR A 263 -3.94 -17.26 -11.52
CA THR A 263 -3.54 -18.35 -12.43
C THR A 263 -4.74 -19.07 -13.09
N LYS A 264 -5.85 -18.35 -13.28
CA LYS A 264 -7.12 -18.83 -13.82
C LYS A 264 -7.69 -17.82 -14.80
N LYS A 265 -8.55 -18.30 -15.74
CA LYS A 265 -9.32 -17.40 -16.60
C LYS A 265 -10.29 -16.55 -15.77
N ILE A 266 -10.48 -15.30 -16.16
CA ILE A 266 -11.36 -14.35 -15.49
C ILE A 266 -12.43 -13.84 -16.47
N HIS A 267 -13.69 -13.93 -16.04
CA HIS A 267 -14.80 -13.20 -16.64
C HIS A 267 -15.12 -12.00 -15.73
N LEU A 268 -14.76 -10.79 -16.17
CA LEU A 268 -14.91 -9.56 -15.38
C LEU A 268 -15.97 -8.65 -15.98
N ASN A 269 -17.02 -8.37 -15.21
CA ASN A 269 -18.01 -7.34 -15.51
C ASN A 269 -17.80 -6.13 -14.60
N LEU A 270 -17.82 -4.94 -15.21
CA LEU A 270 -17.69 -3.66 -14.50
C LEU A 270 -18.97 -2.83 -14.67
N PHE A 271 -19.48 -2.35 -13.54
CA PHE A 271 -20.63 -1.44 -13.49
C PHE A 271 -20.22 -0.12 -12.85
N VAL A 272 -20.83 1.00 -13.26
CA VAL A 272 -20.57 2.30 -12.66
C VAL A 272 -21.84 2.83 -12.01
N LYS A 273 -21.80 3.10 -10.71
CA LYS A 273 -22.91 3.66 -9.93
C LYS A 273 -22.51 4.98 -9.29
N VAL A 274 -23.46 5.92 -9.21
CA VAL A 274 -23.27 7.17 -8.48
C VAL A 274 -23.66 6.97 -7.02
N LYS A 275 -22.78 7.36 -6.11
CA LYS A 275 -23.00 7.40 -4.68
C LYS A 275 -22.50 8.75 -4.16
N LYS A 276 -23.45 9.68 -4.03
CA LYS A 276 -23.15 11.09 -3.71
C LYS A 276 -22.42 11.22 -2.37
N ASP A 277 -21.38 12.05 -2.37
CA ASP A 277 -20.58 12.43 -1.19
C ASP A 277 -20.06 11.26 -0.33
N TRP A 278 -19.88 10.06 -0.93
CA TRP A 278 -19.49 8.86 -0.20
C TRP A 278 -18.17 9.04 0.59
N ARG A 279 -17.23 9.87 0.09
CA ARG A 279 -15.94 10.15 0.76
C ARG A 279 -16.07 10.93 2.07
N LYS A 280 -17.24 11.53 2.33
CA LYS A 280 -17.53 12.32 3.53
C LYS A 280 -18.56 11.62 4.43
N ASN A 281 -19.16 10.53 3.98
CA ASN A 281 -20.21 9.81 4.69
C ASN A 281 -19.62 8.63 5.48
N ASP A 282 -19.63 8.70 6.80
CA ASP A 282 -19.06 7.67 7.68
C ASP A 282 -19.67 6.29 7.48
N ARG A 283 -20.98 6.21 7.22
CA ARG A 283 -21.66 4.94 6.96
C ARG A 283 -21.15 4.29 5.69
N ASP A 284 -20.97 5.07 4.64
CA ASP A 284 -20.46 4.59 3.35
C ASP A 284 -19.01 4.19 3.47
N LEU A 285 -18.20 4.99 4.16
CA LEU A 285 -16.81 4.67 4.44
C LEU A 285 -16.67 3.34 5.20
N LYS A 286 -17.49 3.13 6.24
CA LYS A 286 -17.52 1.84 6.96
C LYS A 286 -17.93 0.67 6.07
N ASN A 287 -18.94 0.85 5.20
CA ASN A 287 -19.37 -0.17 4.26
C ASN A 287 -18.30 -0.54 3.23
N PHE A 288 -17.41 0.39 2.90
CA PHE A 288 -16.25 0.18 2.02
C PHE A 288 -15.00 -0.34 2.77
N GLY A 289 -15.11 -0.61 4.07
CA GLY A 289 -14.02 -1.18 4.87
C GLY A 289 -13.08 -0.15 5.51
N TYR A 290 -13.42 1.14 5.45
CA TYR A 290 -12.73 2.18 6.21
C TYR A 290 -13.30 2.25 7.64
N ARG A 291 -12.47 2.04 8.64
CA ARG A 291 -12.86 1.99 10.06
C ARG A 291 -13.03 3.37 10.68
#